data_cab464a444d44c709277bab091e4a14d
#
_entry.id   cab464a444d44c709277bab091e4a14d
#
_cell.length_a   1.000
_cell.length_b   1.000
_cell.length_c   1.000
_cell.angle_alpha   90.00
_cell.angle_beta   90.00
_cell.angle_gamma   90.00
#
_symmetry.space_group_name_H-M   'P 1'
#
loop_
_entity.id
_entity.type
_entity.pdbx_description
1 polymer ?
#
loop_
_entity_poly.entity_id
_entity_poly.type
_entity_poly.pdbx_seq_one_letter_code
_entity_poly.pdbx_strand_id
1 'polypeptide(L)'
;KMAQRIEKATRKEYPDGITAYGTDPLRFTFYSIATRTRTIRFDMKRVEGYRNFCNKLWNAAIFVSGNISDNESRLDNTDVELSTIDHWIISEFQKTAAAVNLAMETYRFDLAAKEIYEFVWDEFCDWYLELTKPILNSDDATQAQKLGTQQTLARILESVLRLAHPFLPFLTEELWQKVPSTVRLSGDTIMLQPFPVADEKLISDAASKDVDWLKTVVTGVRNIRGEMDISPARQVPILFSNGSTEDQERLDKFTRELTFLVRPESLTWLGDNAEKPMSATALVGEMELLVPMAGLIDKEAELARLDKEIDRKQKDRAKTEGKINNPSFV
;
A
#
# COMPACT_ATOMS: atom_id res chain seq x y z
N LYS A 1 -10.70 -32.29 36.68
CA LYS A 1 -9.70 -31.24 37.05
C LYS A 1 -9.17 -30.46 35.83
N MET A 2 -8.74 -31.14 34.73
CA MET A 2 -8.22 -30.45 33.55
C MET A 2 -9.30 -29.66 32.78
N ALA A 3 -10.49 -30.26 32.55
CA ALA A 3 -11.60 -29.56 31.92
C ALA A 3 -12.06 -28.32 32.69
N GLN A 4 -12.18 -28.40 33.99
CA GLN A 4 -12.54 -27.26 34.84
C GLN A 4 -11.49 -26.15 34.85
N ARG A 5 -10.19 -26.49 34.70
CA ARG A 5 -9.12 -25.52 34.58
C ARG A 5 -9.17 -24.82 33.22
N ILE A 6 -9.43 -25.55 32.13
CA ILE A 6 -9.61 -25.01 30.79
C ILE A 6 -10.83 -24.10 30.75
N GLU A 7 -11.97 -24.56 31.25
CA GLU A 7 -13.20 -23.76 31.31
C GLU A 7 -12.99 -22.45 32.08
N LYS A 8 -12.36 -22.50 33.26
CA LYS A 8 -12.06 -21.32 34.05
C LYS A 8 -11.13 -20.33 33.32
N ALA A 9 -10.11 -20.85 32.62
CA ALA A 9 -9.20 -20.03 31.82
C ALA A 9 -9.93 -19.37 30.65
N THR A 10 -10.74 -20.13 29.91
CA THR A 10 -11.50 -19.64 28.77
C THR A 10 -12.53 -18.59 29.19
N ARG A 11 -13.28 -18.82 30.28
CA ARG A 11 -14.23 -17.82 30.82
C ARG A 11 -13.55 -16.55 31.33
N LYS A 12 -12.30 -16.67 31.81
CA LYS A 12 -11.50 -15.49 32.19
C LYS A 12 -11.02 -14.71 30.98
N GLU A 13 -10.65 -15.39 29.90
CA GLU A 13 -10.16 -14.77 28.68
C GLU A 13 -11.30 -14.18 27.83
N TYR A 14 -12.45 -14.84 27.81
CA TYR A 14 -13.64 -14.46 27.05
C TYR A 14 -14.88 -14.40 27.98
N PRO A 15 -14.96 -13.40 28.88
CA PRO A 15 -16.05 -13.31 29.84
C PRO A 15 -17.43 -13.18 29.18
N ASP A 16 -17.50 -12.44 28.07
CA ASP A 16 -18.70 -12.15 27.29
C ASP A 16 -18.80 -12.98 26.00
N GLY A 17 -17.95 -14.01 25.89
CA GLY A 17 -17.82 -14.82 24.67
C GLY A 17 -16.89 -14.20 23.63
N ILE A 18 -16.80 -14.85 22.47
CA ILE A 18 -15.96 -14.38 21.35
C ILE A 18 -16.73 -13.32 20.56
N THR A 19 -16.13 -12.15 20.36
CA THR A 19 -16.69 -11.09 19.53
C THR A 19 -16.91 -11.57 18.09
N ALA A 20 -18.06 -11.22 17.51
CA ALA A 20 -18.36 -11.53 16.12
C ALA A 20 -17.56 -10.63 15.17
N TYR A 21 -16.70 -11.22 14.36
CA TYR A 21 -15.91 -10.51 13.34
C TYR A 21 -16.44 -10.69 11.92
N GLY A 22 -17.40 -11.59 11.71
CA GLY A 22 -17.92 -11.98 10.41
C GLY A 22 -17.29 -13.26 9.87
N THR A 23 -17.96 -13.87 8.89
CA THR A 23 -17.53 -15.16 8.31
C THR A 23 -16.27 -15.01 7.45
N ASP A 24 -16.20 -14.02 6.59
CA ASP A 24 -15.09 -13.82 5.67
C ASP A 24 -13.75 -13.55 6.38
N PRO A 25 -13.66 -12.68 7.42
CA PRO A 25 -12.44 -12.55 8.22
C PRO A 25 -11.97 -13.85 8.85
N LEU A 26 -12.89 -14.67 9.34
CA LEU A 26 -12.56 -15.98 9.92
C LEU A 26 -12.06 -16.96 8.85
N ARG A 27 -12.71 -17.02 7.69
CA ARG A 27 -12.28 -17.84 6.55
C ARG A 27 -10.88 -17.43 6.10
N PHE A 28 -10.66 -16.14 5.87
CA PHE A 28 -9.36 -15.63 5.44
C PHE A 28 -8.27 -15.92 6.46
N THR A 29 -8.59 -15.81 7.77
CA THR A 29 -7.66 -16.21 8.84
C THR A 29 -7.25 -17.66 8.70
N PHE A 30 -8.18 -18.59 8.52
CA PHE A 30 -7.84 -20.01 8.36
C PHE A 30 -6.97 -20.26 7.13
N TYR A 31 -7.27 -19.65 6.00
CA TYR A 31 -6.43 -19.77 4.81
C TYR A 31 -5.02 -19.22 5.04
N SER A 32 -4.89 -18.06 5.66
CA SER A 32 -3.59 -17.43 5.92
C SER A 32 -2.67 -18.22 6.85
N ILE A 33 -3.24 -19.10 7.70
CA ILE A 33 -2.49 -19.94 8.64
C ILE A 33 -2.48 -21.42 8.23
N ALA A 34 -3.10 -21.79 7.10
CA ALA A 34 -3.14 -23.14 6.56
C ALA A 34 -1.80 -23.53 5.94
N THR A 35 -0.73 -23.47 6.72
CA THR A 35 0.60 -23.92 6.34
C THR A 35 0.69 -25.46 6.40
N ARG A 36 1.79 -26.06 5.89
CA ARG A 36 2.02 -27.50 5.91
C ARG A 36 2.32 -28.08 7.32
N THR A 37 2.08 -27.31 8.38
CA THR A 37 2.34 -27.74 9.75
C THR A 37 1.16 -28.54 10.35
N ARG A 38 1.49 -29.49 11.23
CA ARG A 38 0.50 -30.34 11.91
C ARG A 38 -0.40 -29.57 12.89
N THR A 39 0.10 -28.47 13.44
CA THR A 39 -0.58 -27.69 14.48
C THR A 39 -0.67 -26.24 14.05
N ILE A 40 -1.86 -25.71 13.99
CA ILE A 40 -2.15 -24.33 13.69
C ILE A 40 -2.36 -23.58 15.02
N ARG A 41 -1.63 -22.50 15.23
CA ARG A 41 -1.88 -21.58 16.33
C ARG A 41 -2.87 -20.52 15.88
N PHE A 42 -4.08 -20.64 16.39
CA PHE A 42 -5.13 -19.67 16.13
C PHE A 42 -4.95 -18.45 17.04
N ASP A 43 -5.09 -17.25 16.48
CA ASP A 43 -5.00 -15.97 17.19
C ASP A 43 -6.17 -15.07 16.77
N MET A 44 -7.00 -14.68 17.75
CA MET A 44 -8.15 -13.80 17.53
C MET A 44 -7.76 -12.43 16.99
N LYS A 45 -6.57 -11.91 17.32
CA LYS A 45 -6.08 -10.64 16.77
C LYS A 45 -5.90 -10.68 15.25
N ARG A 46 -5.59 -11.87 14.70
CA ARG A 46 -5.53 -12.03 13.24
C ARG A 46 -6.91 -11.91 12.60
N VAL A 47 -7.96 -12.45 13.24
CA VAL A 47 -9.33 -12.32 12.76
C VAL A 47 -9.76 -10.85 12.74
N GLU A 48 -9.42 -10.10 13.79
CA GLU A 48 -9.64 -8.66 13.84
C GLU A 48 -8.87 -7.92 12.73
N GLY A 49 -7.60 -8.28 12.50
CA GLY A 49 -6.79 -7.73 11.39
C GLY A 49 -7.46 -7.97 10.02
N TYR A 50 -7.95 -9.18 9.76
CA TYR A 50 -8.63 -9.49 8.51
C TYR A 50 -10.04 -8.90 8.41
N ARG A 51 -10.72 -8.60 9.53
CA ARG A 51 -11.90 -7.74 9.50
C ARG A 51 -11.56 -6.34 8.98
N ASN A 52 -10.45 -5.77 9.44
CA ASN A 52 -9.99 -4.47 8.94
C ASN A 52 -9.64 -4.53 7.45
N PHE A 53 -9.07 -5.64 6.99
CA PHE A 53 -8.84 -5.90 5.56
C PHE A 53 -10.15 -5.94 4.76
N CYS A 54 -11.16 -6.65 5.22
CA CYS A 54 -12.48 -6.64 4.59
C CYS A 54 -13.09 -5.23 4.52
N ASN A 55 -12.98 -4.45 5.61
CA ASN A 55 -13.43 -3.07 5.64
C ASN A 55 -12.64 -2.18 4.66
N LYS A 56 -11.34 -2.40 4.52
CA LYS A 56 -10.49 -1.66 3.58
C LYS A 56 -10.91 -1.93 2.13
N LEU A 57 -11.14 -3.21 1.76
CA LEU A 57 -11.63 -3.58 0.44
C LEU A 57 -13.03 -3.02 0.16
N TRP A 58 -13.92 -3.02 1.16
CA TRP A 58 -15.24 -2.39 1.06
C TRP A 58 -15.12 -0.89 0.75
N ASN A 59 -14.30 -0.17 1.51
CA ASN A 59 -14.09 1.26 1.31
C ASN A 59 -13.43 1.58 -0.05
N ALA A 60 -12.50 0.73 -0.49
CA ALA A 60 -11.93 0.84 -1.82
C ALA A 60 -12.99 0.70 -2.92
N ALA A 61 -13.91 -0.25 -2.79
CA ALA A 61 -15.01 -0.41 -3.74
C ALA A 61 -15.95 0.81 -3.75
N ILE A 62 -16.24 1.40 -2.58
CA ILE A 62 -17.03 2.66 -2.49
C ILE A 62 -16.29 3.79 -3.22
N PHE A 63 -14.97 3.93 -2.99
CA PHE A 63 -14.16 4.94 -3.67
C PHE A 63 -14.20 4.77 -5.19
N VAL A 64 -14.00 3.55 -5.68
CA VAL A 64 -14.06 3.25 -7.12
C VAL A 64 -15.44 3.60 -7.66
N SER A 65 -16.52 3.10 -7.05
CA SER A 65 -17.91 3.39 -7.49
C SER A 65 -18.20 4.88 -7.56
N GLY A 66 -17.77 5.66 -6.55
CA GLY A 66 -17.95 7.11 -6.54
C GLY A 66 -17.20 7.85 -7.65
N ASN A 67 -16.07 7.32 -8.11
CA ASN A 67 -15.28 7.95 -9.17
C ASN A 67 -15.68 7.53 -10.58
N ILE A 68 -16.49 6.48 -10.75
CA ILE A 68 -16.92 5.99 -12.08
C ILE A 68 -18.39 6.25 -12.38
N SER A 69 -19.22 6.61 -11.38
CA SER A 69 -20.69 6.72 -11.49
C SER A 69 -21.16 7.56 -12.67
N ASP A 70 -20.49 8.68 -12.94
CA ASP A 70 -20.89 9.60 -14.01
C ASP A 70 -20.52 9.11 -15.42
N ASN A 71 -19.70 8.07 -15.51
CA ASN A 71 -19.14 7.55 -16.77
C ASN A 71 -19.35 6.03 -16.97
N GLU A 72 -20.21 5.40 -16.18
CA GLU A 72 -20.44 3.93 -16.23
C GLU A 72 -20.70 3.40 -17.65
N SER A 73 -21.54 4.11 -18.42
CA SER A 73 -21.88 3.74 -19.81
C SER A 73 -20.74 3.89 -20.81
N ARG A 74 -19.60 4.47 -20.40
CA ARG A 74 -18.42 4.72 -21.22
C ARG A 74 -17.21 3.88 -20.83
N LEU A 75 -17.34 3.05 -19.78
CA LEU A 75 -16.23 2.23 -19.29
C LEU A 75 -15.84 1.08 -20.22
N ASP A 76 -16.57 0.83 -21.31
CA ASP A 76 -16.23 -0.10 -22.37
C ASP A 76 -15.60 0.62 -23.60
N ASN A 77 -15.45 1.94 -23.57
CA ASN A 77 -14.84 2.70 -24.66
C ASN A 77 -13.39 2.27 -24.87
N THR A 78 -12.98 2.16 -26.13
CA THR A 78 -11.61 1.81 -26.53
C THR A 78 -10.72 3.04 -26.79
N ASP A 79 -11.33 4.22 -26.89
CA ASP A 79 -10.61 5.49 -27.07
C ASP A 79 -10.25 6.10 -25.72
N VAL A 80 -9.28 5.49 -25.06
CA VAL A 80 -8.79 5.87 -23.73
C VAL A 80 -7.26 5.94 -23.72
N GLU A 81 -6.72 6.76 -22.84
CA GLU A 81 -5.28 6.90 -22.61
C GLU A 81 -4.94 6.41 -21.21
N LEU A 82 -4.16 5.33 -21.12
CA LEU A 82 -3.68 4.81 -19.86
C LEU A 82 -2.40 5.52 -19.43
N SER A 83 -2.36 5.92 -18.17
CA SER A 83 -1.16 6.48 -17.54
C SER A 83 -0.12 5.38 -17.21
N THR A 84 1.11 5.80 -16.91
CA THR A 84 2.13 4.86 -16.37
C THR A 84 1.66 4.16 -15.10
N ILE A 85 0.87 4.85 -14.28
CA ILE A 85 0.30 4.33 -13.03
C ILE A 85 -0.75 3.25 -13.33
N ASP A 86 -1.56 3.44 -14.37
CA ASP A 86 -2.54 2.43 -14.81
C ASP A 86 -1.83 1.18 -15.35
N HIS A 87 -0.80 1.35 -16.17
CA HIS A 87 0.02 0.24 -16.66
C HIS A 87 0.72 -0.51 -15.52
N TRP A 88 1.20 0.21 -14.51
CA TRP A 88 1.81 -0.38 -13.32
C TRP A 88 0.84 -1.26 -12.54
N ILE A 89 -0.34 -0.76 -12.17
CA ILE A 89 -1.29 -1.56 -11.38
C ILE A 89 -1.81 -2.77 -12.15
N ILE A 90 -1.99 -2.64 -13.46
CA ILE A 90 -2.33 -3.77 -14.35
C ILE A 90 -1.20 -4.81 -14.29
N SER A 91 0.06 -4.39 -14.41
CA SER A 91 1.23 -5.26 -14.33
C SER A 91 1.31 -5.99 -12.99
N GLU A 92 1.18 -5.27 -11.87
CA GLU A 92 1.23 -5.87 -10.54
C GLU A 92 0.07 -6.84 -10.30
N PHE A 93 -1.12 -6.55 -10.84
CA PHE A 93 -2.24 -7.50 -10.81
C PHE A 93 -1.92 -8.80 -11.57
N GLN A 94 -1.28 -8.73 -12.75
CA GLN A 94 -0.90 -9.93 -13.50
C GLN A 94 0.11 -10.78 -12.72
N LYS A 95 1.13 -10.16 -12.12
CA LYS A 95 2.10 -10.84 -11.28
C LYS A 95 1.43 -11.53 -10.09
N THR A 96 0.52 -10.82 -9.42
CA THR A 96 -0.27 -11.35 -8.30
C THR A 96 -1.15 -12.51 -8.73
N ALA A 97 -1.86 -12.39 -9.85
CA ALA A 97 -2.70 -13.47 -10.37
C ALA A 97 -1.88 -14.72 -10.68
N ALA A 98 -0.71 -14.59 -11.29
CA ALA A 98 0.21 -15.70 -11.53
C ALA A 98 0.65 -16.38 -10.22
N ALA A 99 1.06 -15.60 -9.22
CA ALA A 99 1.49 -16.10 -7.92
C ALA A 99 0.35 -16.82 -7.17
N VAL A 100 -0.86 -16.25 -7.19
CA VAL A 100 -2.05 -16.85 -6.58
C VAL A 100 -2.41 -18.17 -7.28
N ASN A 101 -2.42 -18.21 -8.62
CA ASN A 101 -2.69 -19.45 -9.36
C ASN A 101 -1.69 -20.56 -9.00
N LEU A 102 -0.40 -20.27 -9.00
CA LEU A 102 0.64 -21.20 -8.60
C LEU A 102 0.47 -21.69 -7.15
N ALA A 103 0.12 -20.78 -6.24
CA ALA A 103 -0.13 -21.11 -4.85
C ALA A 103 -1.37 -22.02 -4.69
N MET A 104 -2.43 -21.78 -5.46
CA MET A 104 -3.65 -22.61 -5.47
C MET A 104 -3.35 -24.02 -6.04
N GLU A 105 -2.64 -24.14 -7.16
CA GLU A 105 -2.23 -25.40 -7.77
C GLU A 105 -1.36 -26.25 -6.84
N THR A 106 -0.52 -25.61 -6.04
CA THR A 106 0.38 -26.27 -5.08
C THR A 106 -0.21 -26.43 -3.68
N TYR A 107 -1.50 -26.12 -3.50
CA TYR A 107 -2.23 -26.17 -2.22
C TYR A 107 -1.58 -25.31 -1.12
N ARG A 108 -0.93 -24.22 -1.50
CA ARG A 108 -0.34 -23.22 -0.60
C ARG A 108 -1.32 -22.04 -0.42
N PHE A 109 -2.47 -22.34 0.18
CA PHE A 109 -3.51 -21.33 0.42
C PHE A 109 -3.03 -20.18 1.30
N ASP A 110 -2.05 -20.43 2.17
CA ASP A 110 -1.37 -19.42 2.97
C ASP A 110 -0.64 -18.39 2.09
N LEU A 111 0.04 -18.84 1.04
CA LEU A 111 0.70 -17.95 0.08
C LEU A 111 -0.34 -17.22 -0.79
N ALA A 112 -1.36 -17.93 -1.29
CA ALA A 112 -2.41 -17.28 -2.06
C ALA A 112 -3.11 -16.16 -1.26
N ALA A 113 -3.45 -16.41 0.01
CA ALA A 113 -4.03 -15.40 0.89
C ALA A 113 -3.07 -14.22 1.13
N LYS A 114 -1.76 -14.49 1.26
CA LYS A 114 -0.74 -13.46 1.42
C LYS A 114 -0.65 -12.55 0.19
N GLU A 115 -0.52 -13.13 -1.00
CA GLU A 115 -0.43 -12.36 -2.26
C GLU A 115 -1.67 -11.47 -2.48
N ILE A 116 -2.87 -12.02 -2.24
CA ILE A 116 -4.12 -11.25 -2.33
C ILE A 116 -4.12 -10.09 -1.32
N TYR A 117 -3.71 -10.35 -0.08
CA TYR A 117 -3.67 -9.34 0.97
C TYR A 117 -2.69 -8.22 0.62
N GLU A 118 -1.45 -8.55 0.25
CA GLU A 118 -0.41 -7.58 -0.08
C GLU A 118 -0.81 -6.74 -1.30
N PHE A 119 -1.31 -7.35 -2.37
CA PHE A 119 -1.78 -6.59 -3.52
C PHE A 119 -2.93 -5.63 -3.16
N VAL A 120 -3.95 -6.11 -2.47
CA VAL A 120 -5.12 -5.27 -2.15
C VAL A 120 -4.76 -4.19 -1.15
N TRP A 121 -4.01 -4.53 -0.10
CA TRP A 121 -3.70 -3.58 0.95
C TRP A 121 -2.67 -2.55 0.52
N ASP A 122 -1.52 -3.00 0.04
CA ASP A 122 -0.38 -2.15 -0.23
C ASP A 122 -0.48 -1.52 -1.63
N GLU A 123 -0.61 -2.34 -2.69
CA GLU A 123 -0.53 -1.82 -4.05
C GLU A 123 -1.81 -1.10 -4.48
N PHE A 124 -2.97 -1.75 -4.31
CA PHE A 124 -4.24 -1.18 -4.75
C PHE A 124 -4.70 -0.04 -3.83
N CYS A 125 -4.87 -0.31 -2.52
CA CYS A 125 -5.46 0.67 -1.62
C CYS A 125 -4.51 1.78 -1.20
N ASP A 126 -3.25 1.46 -0.80
CA ASP A 126 -2.35 2.46 -0.23
C ASP A 126 -1.66 3.30 -1.32
N TRP A 127 -1.44 2.73 -2.50
CA TRP A 127 -0.78 3.43 -3.59
C TRP A 127 -1.70 3.77 -4.75
N TYR A 128 -2.30 2.78 -5.41
CA TYR A 128 -3.01 3.06 -6.66
C TYR A 128 -4.17 4.04 -6.48
N LEU A 129 -5.04 3.81 -5.47
CA LEU A 129 -6.16 4.72 -5.22
C LEU A 129 -5.68 6.16 -4.94
N GLU A 130 -4.56 6.35 -4.24
CA GLU A 130 -4.01 7.68 -3.98
C GLU A 130 -3.40 8.31 -5.24
N LEU A 131 -2.72 7.51 -6.06
CA LEU A 131 -2.08 7.94 -7.30
C LEU A 131 -3.09 8.29 -8.42
N THR A 132 -4.33 7.78 -8.35
CA THR A 132 -5.38 8.15 -9.32
C THR A 132 -6.00 9.52 -9.04
N LYS A 133 -5.97 10.00 -7.79
CA LYS A 133 -6.62 11.26 -7.42
C LYS A 133 -6.09 12.47 -8.18
N PRO A 134 -4.78 12.64 -8.41
CA PRO A 134 -4.24 13.73 -9.21
C PRO A 134 -4.82 13.81 -10.63
N ILE A 135 -5.02 12.66 -11.28
CA ILE A 135 -5.58 12.61 -12.64
C ILE A 135 -7.09 12.89 -12.60
N LEU A 136 -7.81 12.21 -11.72
CA LEU A 136 -9.27 12.31 -11.63
C LEU A 136 -9.74 13.72 -11.27
N ASN A 137 -8.99 14.43 -10.41
CA ASN A 137 -9.32 15.77 -9.93
C ASN A 137 -8.63 16.91 -10.72
N SER A 138 -7.83 16.60 -11.76
CA SER A 138 -7.14 17.61 -12.52
C SER A 138 -8.04 18.25 -13.55
N ASP A 139 -8.00 19.57 -13.68
CA ASP A 139 -8.63 20.30 -14.78
C ASP A 139 -7.84 20.18 -16.11
N ASP A 140 -6.54 19.88 -16.01
CA ASP A 140 -5.63 19.74 -17.16
C ASP A 140 -5.62 18.34 -17.78
N ALA A 141 -6.14 17.32 -17.05
CA ALA A 141 -6.21 15.97 -17.57
C ALA A 141 -7.28 15.85 -18.67
N THR A 142 -6.93 15.22 -19.78
CA THR A 142 -7.88 14.98 -20.88
C THR A 142 -9.00 14.03 -20.44
N GLN A 143 -10.13 14.08 -21.13
CA GLN A 143 -11.22 13.14 -20.88
C GLN A 143 -10.79 11.69 -21.16
N ALA A 144 -9.92 11.45 -22.14
CA ALA A 144 -9.39 10.13 -22.46
C ALA A 144 -8.51 9.58 -21.31
N GLN A 145 -7.69 10.42 -20.69
CA GLN A 145 -6.88 10.07 -19.51
C GLN A 145 -7.75 9.74 -18.29
N LYS A 146 -8.72 10.60 -17.97
CA LYS A 146 -9.64 10.35 -16.86
C LYS A 146 -10.42 9.05 -17.05
N LEU A 147 -10.92 8.82 -18.26
CA LEU A 147 -11.67 7.62 -18.60
C LEU A 147 -10.78 6.35 -18.54
N GLY A 148 -9.52 6.44 -18.98
CA GLY A 148 -8.55 5.35 -18.89
C GLY A 148 -8.32 4.92 -17.43
N THR A 149 -8.09 5.90 -16.55
CA THR A 149 -7.94 5.63 -15.11
C THR A 149 -9.22 5.08 -14.49
N GLN A 150 -10.40 5.60 -14.85
CA GLN A 150 -11.69 5.09 -14.37
C GLN A 150 -11.95 3.65 -14.82
N GLN A 151 -11.65 3.32 -16.08
CA GLN A 151 -11.72 1.94 -16.58
C GLN A 151 -10.79 1.01 -15.81
N THR A 152 -9.55 1.44 -15.58
CA THR A 152 -8.56 0.64 -14.87
C THR A 152 -8.99 0.41 -13.43
N LEU A 153 -9.47 1.43 -12.72
CA LEU A 153 -10.05 1.30 -11.38
C LEU A 153 -11.15 0.23 -11.34
N ALA A 154 -12.11 0.31 -12.26
CA ALA A 154 -13.24 -0.60 -12.29
C ALA A 154 -12.82 -2.05 -12.64
N ARG A 155 -11.96 -2.22 -13.65
CA ARG A 155 -11.47 -3.53 -14.09
C ARG A 155 -10.58 -4.22 -13.06
N ILE A 156 -9.68 -3.48 -12.41
CA ILE A 156 -8.83 -4.02 -11.34
C ILE A 156 -9.69 -4.43 -10.15
N LEU A 157 -10.65 -3.59 -9.72
CA LEU A 157 -11.56 -3.96 -8.66
C LEU A 157 -12.34 -5.25 -9.00
N GLU A 158 -12.95 -5.34 -10.18
CA GLU A 158 -13.68 -6.53 -10.64
C GLU A 158 -12.80 -7.78 -10.59
N SER A 159 -11.59 -7.68 -11.13
CA SER A 159 -10.64 -8.80 -11.18
C SER A 159 -10.15 -9.20 -9.78
N VAL A 160 -9.90 -8.26 -8.90
CA VAL A 160 -9.57 -8.50 -7.49
C VAL A 160 -10.70 -9.22 -6.77
N LEU A 161 -11.95 -8.82 -6.99
CA LEU A 161 -13.10 -9.47 -6.37
C LEU A 161 -13.19 -10.94 -6.79
N ARG A 162 -12.98 -11.26 -8.07
CA ARG A 162 -12.93 -12.66 -8.54
C ARG A 162 -11.74 -13.42 -7.96
N LEU A 163 -10.56 -12.80 -7.90
CA LEU A 163 -9.35 -13.44 -7.36
C LEU A 163 -9.51 -13.76 -5.87
N ALA A 164 -10.15 -12.88 -5.12
CA ALA A 164 -10.36 -13.02 -3.68
C ALA A 164 -11.59 -13.87 -3.32
N HIS A 165 -12.48 -14.15 -4.26
CA HIS A 165 -13.78 -14.79 -3.98
C HIS A 165 -13.68 -16.15 -3.26
N PRO A 166 -12.76 -17.06 -3.57
CA PRO A 166 -12.63 -18.31 -2.82
C PRO A 166 -12.35 -18.12 -1.33
N PHE A 167 -11.73 -17.01 -0.97
CA PHE A 167 -11.31 -16.66 0.41
C PHE A 167 -12.39 -15.85 1.14
N LEU A 168 -13.03 -14.91 0.45
CA LEU A 168 -13.98 -13.91 0.97
C LEU A 168 -15.32 -13.93 0.20
N PRO A 169 -16.03 -15.07 0.16
CA PRO A 169 -17.15 -15.25 -0.77
C PRO A 169 -18.31 -14.28 -0.55
N PHE A 170 -18.63 -13.90 0.68
CA PHE A 170 -19.79 -13.05 0.95
C PHE A 170 -19.50 -11.58 0.61
N LEU A 171 -18.35 -11.09 1.01
CA LEU A 171 -17.93 -9.71 0.74
C LEU A 171 -17.78 -9.48 -0.77
N THR A 172 -17.09 -10.37 -1.45
CA THR A 172 -16.79 -10.21 -2.88
C THR A 172 -18.03 -10.36 -3.75
N GLU A 173 -18.97 -11.24 -3.41
CA GLU A 173 -20.26 -11.34 -4.10
C GLU A 173 -21.04 -10.02 -3.97
N GLU A 174 -21.20 -9.52 -2.75
CA GLU A 174 -21.93 -8.28 -2.49
C GLU A 174 -21.35 -7.08 -3.24
N LEU A 175 -20.02 -6.96 -3.26
CA LEU A 175 -19.34 -5.90 -3.99
C LEU A 175 -19.40 -6.08 -5.50
N TRP A 176 -19.26 -7.31 -6.00
CA TRP A 176 -19.29 -7.59 -7.43
C TRP A 176 -20.65 -7.30 -8.05
N GLN A 177 -21.75 -7.54 -7.32
CA GLN A 177 -23.08 -7.17 -7.78
C GLN A 177 -23.26 -5.65 -7.97
N LYS A 178 -22.40 -4.84 -7.33
CA LYS A 178 -22.39 -3.37 -7.44
C LYS A 178 -21.44 -2.83 -8.52
N VAL A 179 -20.58 -3.68 -9.09
CA VAL A 179 -19.71 -3.29 -10.21
C VAL A 179 -20.58 -3.06 -11.46
N PRO A 180 -20.36 -1.97 -12.22
CA PRO A 180 -21.13 -1.68 -13.43
C PRO A 180 -21.11 -2.81 -14.45
N SER A 181 -22.25 -3.07 -15.08
CA SER A 181 -22.41 -4.16 -16.07
C SER A 181 -21.53 -3.97 -17.32
N THR A 182 -21.07 -2.76 -17.61
CA THR A 182 -20.12 -2.43 -18.68
C THR A 182 -18.71 -2.98 -18.44
N VAL A 183 -18.37 -3.30 -17.17
CA VAL A 183 -17.06 -3.80 -16.76
C VAL A 183 -17.17 -5.24 -16.23
N ARG A 184 -18.22 -5.50 -15.47
CA ARG A 184 -18.48 -6.80 -14.87
C ARG A 184 -18.74 -7.87 -15.93
N LEU A 185 -18.17 -9.05 -15.75
CA LEU A 185 -18.50 -10.20 -16.60
C LEU A 185 -20.00 -10.53 -16.48
N SER A 186 -20.60 -10.99 -17.59
CA SER A 186 -22.02 -11.32 -17.62
C SER A 186 -22.31 -12.57 -16.77
N GLY A 187 -23.39 -12.53 -15.97
CA GLY A 187 -23.82 -13.64 -15.14
C GLY A 187 -24.49 -13.16 -13.85
N ASP A 188 -25.12 -14.11 -13.15
CA ASP A 188 -25.92 -13.82 -11.95
C ASP A 188 -25.10 -13.80 -10.67
N THR A 189 -23.92 -14.42 -10.67
CA THR A 189 -23.06 -14.55 -9.50
C THR A 189 -21.59 -14.59 -9.90
N ILE A 190 -20.73 -13.99 -9.08
CA ILE A 190 -19.27 -14.04 -9.21
C ILE A 190 -18.73 -15.49 -9.13
N MET A 191 -19.42 -16.36 -8.37
CA MET A 191 -19.00 -17.73 -8.13
C MET A 191 -18.86 -18.54 -9.42
N LEU A 192 -19.62 -18.20 -10.47
CA LEU A 192 -19.60 -18.89 -11.76
C LEU A 192 -18.67 -18.20 -12.78
N GLN A 193 -18.00 -17.11 -12.39
CA GLN A 193 -17.11 -16.41 -13.28
C GLN A 193 -15.73 -17.11 -13.38
N PRO A 194 -15.04 -16.96 -14.52
CA PRO A 194 -13.69 -17.50 -14.68
C PRO A 194 -12.76 -16.94 -13.60
N PHE A 195 -11.98 -17.82 -12.98
CA PHE A 195 -10.91 -17.38 -12.08
C PHE A 195 -9.85 -16.61 -12.86
N PRO A 196 -9.32 -15.48 -12.36
CA PRO A 196 -8.36 -14.67 -13.09
C PRO A 196 -7.08 -15.46 -13.41
N VAL A 197 -6.70 -15.42 -14.67
CA VAL A 197 -5.43 -15.97 -15.16
C VAL A 197 -4.56 -14.82 -15.65
N ALA A 198 -3.27 -14.88 -15.33
CA ALA A 198 -2.34 -13.84 -15.74
C ALA A 198 -2.16 -13.79 -17.27
N ASP A 199 -2.14 -12.59 -17.83
CA ASP A 199 -1.69 -12.31 -19.19
C ASP A 199 -0.32 -11.64 -19.13
N GLU A 200 0.74 -12.39 -19.43
CA GLU A 200 2.12 -11.91 -19.38
C GLU A 200 2.37 -10.69 -20.30
N LYS A 201 1.55 -10.52 -21.36
CA LYS A 201 1.67 -9.38 -22.27
C LYS A 201 1.31 -8.04 -21.61
N LEU A 202 0.57 -8.09 -20.51
CA LEU A 202 0.17 -6.93 -19.73
C LEU A 202 1.18 -6.57 -18.63
N ILE A 203 2.24 -7.37 -18.47
CA ILE A 203 3.32 -7.08 -17.53
C ILE A 203 4.24 -6.02 -18.12
N SER A 204 4.44 -4.94 -17.39
CA SER A 204 5.30 -3.82 -17.77
C SER A 204 6.36 -3.55 -16.70
N ASP A 205 7.55 -4.11 -16.87
CA ASP A 205 8.67 -3.86 -15.95
C ASP A 205 9.11 -2.38 -15.94
N ALA A 206 8.92 -1.69 -17.06
CA ALA A 206 9.21 -0.26 -17.14
C ALA A 206 8.27 0.55 -16.24
N ALA A 207 6.97 0.29 -16.31
CA ALA A 207 5.99 0.96 -15.44
C ALA A 207 6.22 0.61 -13.96
N SER A 208 6.57 -0.65 -13.64
CA SER A 208 6.91 -1.06 -12.28
C SER A 208 8.12 -0.29 -11.74
N LYS A 209 9.22 -0.21 -12.50
CA LYS A 209 10.42 0.56 -12.12
C LYS A 209 10.12 2.05 -11.90
N ASP A 210 9.34 2.65 -12.78
CA ASP A 210 8.99 4.07 -12.68
C ASP A 210 8.16 4.37 -11.42
N VAL A 211 7.18 3.52 -11.12
CA VAL A 211 6.33 3.70 -9.92
C VAL A 211 7.08 3.34 -8.65
N ASP A 212 7.98 2.35 -8.65
CA ASP A 212 8.84 2.06 -7.51
C ASP A 212 9.77 3.24 -7.17
N TRP A 213 10.30 3.90 -8.19
CA TRP A 213 11.03 5.15 -8.02
C TRP A 213 10.15 6.23 -7.37
N LEU A 214 8.93 6.45 -7.86
CA LEU A 214 7.97 7.40 -7.29
C LEU A 214 7.67 7.08 -5.83
N LYS A 215 7.39 5.82 -5.50
CA LYS A 215 7.14 5.36 -4.13
C LYS A 215 8.34 5.64 -3.22
N THR A 216 9.55 5.43 -3.72
CA THR A 216 10.78 5.65 -2.97
C THR A 216 10.98 7.13 -2.68
N VAL A 217 10.75 8.02 -3.65
CA VAL A 217 10.81 9.47 -3.47
C VAL A 217 9.78 9.93 -2.43
N VAL A 218 8.51 9.52 -2.57
CA VAL A 218 7.45 9.89 -1.63
C VAL A 218 7.76 9.41 -0.22
N THR A 219 8.26 8.19 -0.08
CA THR A 219 8.65 7.60 1.21
C THR A 219 9.84 8.35 1.81
N GLY A 220 10.84 8.69 1.01
CA GLY A 220 11.99 9.48 1.43
C GLY A 220 11.59 10.84 2.01
N VAL A 221 10.69 11.57 1.32
CA VAL A 221 10.17 12.85 1.83
C VAL A 221 9.39 12.65 3.13
N ARG A 222 8.54 11.63 3.21
CA ARG A 222 7.75 11.33 4.43
C ARG A 222 8.66 10.99 5.62
N ASN A 223 9.70 10.22 5.39
CA ASN A 223 10.68 9.86 6.43
C ASN A 223 11.43 11.11 6.94
N ILE A 224 11.95 11.95 6.04
CA ILE A 224 12.59 13.21 6.42
C ILE A 224 11.63 14.07 7.25
N ARG A 225 10.37 14.21 6.82
CA ARG A 225 9.37 14.98 7.58
C ARG A 225 9.14 14.39 8.96
N GLY A 226 9.05 13.06 9.08
CA GLY A 226 8.88 12.37 10.36
C GLY A 226 10.09 12.54 11.29
N GLU A 227 11.30 12.37 10.77
CA GLU A 227 12.55 12.52 11.53
C GLU A 227 12.79 13.94 12.02
N MET A 228 12.40 14.91 11.21
CA MET A 228 12.59 16.35 11.50
C MET A 228 11.35 17.01 12.13
N ASP A 229 10.32 16.23 12.48
CA ASP A 229 9.06 16.71 13.06
C ASP A 229 8.40 17.84 12.22
N ILE A 230 8.51 17.73 10.89
CA ILE A 230 7.91 18.69 9.96
C ILE A 230 6.45 18.31 9.72
N SER A 231 5.52 19.19 10.09
CA SER A 231 4.10 18.99 9.86
C SER A 231 3.81 18.65 8.37
N PRO A 232 2.98 17.65 8.07
CA PRO A 232 2.56 17.35 6.69
C PRO A 232 1.89 18.52 5.96
N ALA A 233 1.31 19.47 6.70
CA ALA A 233 0.67 20.67 6.13
C ALA A 233 1.70 21.76 5.73
N ARG A 234 2.93 21.69 6.25
CA ARG A 234 3.97 22.66 5.92
C ARG A 234 4.58 22.35 4.56
N GLN A 235 4.52 23.28 3.64
CA GLN A 235 5.21 23.18 2.36
C GLN A 235 6.70 23.41 2.56
N VAL A 236 7.53 22.61 1.92
CA VAL A 236 8.99 22.71 1.95
C VAL A 236 9.54 22.50 0.55
N PRO A 237 10.61 23.18 0.15
CA PRO A 237 11.27 22.92 -1.11
C PRO A 237 11.93 21.53 -1.06
N ILE A 238 11.86 20.82 -2.17
CA ILE A 238 12.51 19.51 -2.36
C ILE A 238 13.48 19.66 -3.52
N LEU A 239 14.74 19.36 -3.24
CA LEU A 239 15.81 19.46 -4.23
C LEU A 239 16.29 18.04 -4.57
N PHE A 240 16.65 17.84 -5.82
CA PHE A 240 17.19 16.59 -6.32
C PHE A 240 18.60 16.84 -6.89
N SER A 241 19.53 15.95 -6.62
CA SER A 241 20.91 16.03 -7.12
C SER A 241 21.52 14.64 -7.32
N ASN A 242 22.61 14.57 -8.06
CA ASN A 242 23.37 13.34 -8.32
C ASN A 242 22.58 12.19 -8.98
N GLY A 243 21.42 12.47 -9.53
CA GLY A 243 20.63 11.45 -10.23
C GLY A 243 20.98 11.34 -11.70
N SER A 244 20.48 10.29 -12.32
CA SER A 244 20.59 10.01 -13.76
C SER A 244 19.63 10.86 -14.61
N THR A 245 19.81 10.82 -15.93
CA THR A 245 18.84 11.39 -16.88
C THR A 245 17.47 10.74 -16.74
N GLU A 246 17.41 9.42 -16.47
CA GLU A 246 16.16 8.70 -16.21
C GLU A 246 15.44 9.22 -14.95
N ASP A 247 16.18 9.57 -13.91
CA ASP A 247 15.59 10.14 -12.69
C ASP A 247 14.95 11.50 -12.96
N GLN A 248 15.59 12.30 -13.82
CA GLN A 248 15.04 13.59 -14.25
C GLN A 248 13.79 13.42 -15.10
N GLU A 249 13.80 12.50 -16.06
CA GLU A 249 12.62 12.17 -16.87
C GLU A 249 11.45 11.67 -16.01
N ARG A 250 11.73 10.84 -14.96
CA ARG A 250 10.73 10.41 -13.99
C ARG A 250 10.20 11.55 -13.14
N LEU A 251 11.07 12.48 -12.73
CA LEU A 251 10.66 13.66 -11.98
C LEU A 251 9.66 14.50 -12.79
N ASP A 252 9.97 14.76 -14.06
CA ASP A 252 9.10 15.49 -14.97
C ASP A 252 7.77 14.75 -15.19
N LYS A 253 7.84 13.44 -15.42
CA LYS A 253 6.68 12.56 -15.62
C LYS A 253 5.72 12.57 -14.42
N PHE A 254 6.25 12.51 -13.19
CA PHE A 254 5.46 12.35 -11.96
C PHE A 254 5.33 13.65 -11.15
N THR A 255 5.62 14.80 -11.73
CA THR A 255 5.51 16.10 -11.05
C THR A 255 4.12 16.32 -10.44
N ARG A 256 3.05 15.91 -11.14
CA ARG A 256 1.66 16.01 -10.68
C ARG A 256 1.42 15.17 -9.42
N GLU A 257 1.81 13.91 -9.44
CA GLU A 257 1.65 12.94 -8.36
C GLU A 257 2.49 13.34 -7.15
N LEU A 258 3.73 13.76 -7.36
CA LEU A 258 4.60 14.26 -6.31
C LEU A 258 4.02 15.51 -5.66
N THR A 259 3.56 16.47 -6.45
CA THR A 259 2.93 17.70 -5.94
C THR A 259 1.73 17.38 -5.07
N PHE A 260 0.91 16.43 -5.45
CA PHE A 260 -0.26 16.00 -4.68
C PHE A 260 0.13 15.28 -3.39
N LEU A 261 1.05 14.29 -3.48
CA LEU A 261 1.35 13.36 -2.37
C LEU A 261 2.25 13.97 -1.30
N VAL A 262 3.22 14.81 -1.68
CA VAL A 262 4.21 15.36 -0.74
C VAL A 262 4.05 16.84 -0.50
N ARG A 263 3.17 17.52 -1.24
CA ARG A 263 2.85 18.95 -1.11
C ARG A 263 4.10 19.81 -0.96
N PRO A 264 5.01 19.80 -1.94
CA PRO A 264 6.23 20.59 -1.89
C PRO A 264 5.93 22.07 -2.08
N GLU A 265 6.80 22.95 -1.60
CA GLU A 265 6.83 24.35 -2.02
C GLU A 265 7.34 24.45 -3.47
N SER A 266 8.38 23.68 -3.78
CA SER A 266 8.94 23.52 -5.13
C SER A 266 9.63 22.18 -5.27
N LEU A 267 9.71 21.68 -6.53
CA LEU A 267 10.53 20.55 -6.93
C LEU A 267 11.64 21.10 -7.83
N THR A 268 12.89 20.95 -7.45
CA THR A 268 14.01 21.57 -8.17
C THR A 268 15.14 20.57 -8.38
N TRP A 269 15.57 20.41 -9.62
CA TRP A 269 16.76 19.65 -9.97
C TRP A 269 17.99 20.54 -9.87
N LEU A 270 18.97 20.15 -9.07
CA LEU A 270 20.25 20.85 -8.95
C LEU A 270 21.22 20.37 -10.02
N GLY A 271 21.88 21.32 -10.72
CA GLY A 271 22.95 20.96 -11.64
C GLY A 271 24.19 20.44 -10.91
N ASP A 272 25.08 19.76 -11.66
CA ASP A 272 26.26 19.04 -11.13
C ASP A 272 27.20 19.88 -10.25
N ASN A 273 27.23 21.21 -10.45
CA ASN A 273 28.09 22.15 -9.69
C ASN A 273 27.28 23.08 -8.77
N ALA A 274 26.00 22.81 -8.55
CA ALA A 274 25.20 23.68 -7.69
C ALA A 274 25.59 23.50 -6.22
N GLU A 275 25.67 24.59 -5.49
CA GLU A 275 25.90 24.57 -4.05
C GLU A 275 24.68 23.92 -3.36
N LYS A 276 24.93 22.85 -2.61
CA LYS A 276 23.90 22.15 -1.85
C LYS A 276 23.70 22.86 -0.51
N PRO A 277 22.50 23.36 -0.19
CA PRO A 277 22.23 23.92 1.11
C PRO A 277 22.30 22.83 2.19
N MET A 278 22.52 23.23 3.45
CA MET A 278 22.40 22.30 4.57
C MET A 278 20.98 21.69 4.55
N SER A 279 20.88 20.39 4.36
CA SER A 279 19.62 19.68 4.11
C SER A 279 19.56 18.36 4.87
N ALA A 280 18.35 17.95 5.22
CA ALA A 280 18.08 16.55 5.51
C ALA A 280 18.06 15.79 4.17
N THR A 281 18.70 14.61 4.14
CA THR A 281 18.94 13.88 2.89
C THR A 281 18.35 12.48 2.96
N ALA A 282 17.70 12.06 1.87
CA ALA A 282 17.36 10.66 1.61
C ALA A 282 17.97 10.23 0.26
N LEU A 283 18.22 8.94 0.10
CA LEU A 283 18.77 8.37 -1.13
C LEU A 283 17.67 7.63 -1.90
N VAL A 284 17.64 7.84 -3.20
CA VAL A 284 16.79 7.11 -4.15
C VAL A 284 17.71 6.52 -5.24
N GLY A 285 18.19 5.29 -5.00
CA GLY A 285 19.34 4.78 -5.74
C GLY A 285 20.59 5.63 -5.47
N GLU A 286 21.17 6.21 -6.51
CA GLU A 286 22.31 7.16 -6.40
C GLU A 286 21.85 8.62 -6.28
N MET A 287 20.58 8.91 -6.61
CA MET A 287 20.02 10.24 -6.51
C MET A 287 19.84 10.66 -5.05
N GLU A 288 20.24 11.88 -4.75
CA GLU A 288 20.00 12.51 -3.46
C GLU A 288 18.73 13.37 -3.50
N LEU A 289 17.84 13.10 -2.54
CA LEU A 289 16.68 13.92 -2.25
C LEU A 289 17.00 14.78 -1.03
N LEU A 290 16.94 16.11 -1.18
CA LEU A 290 17.35 17.08 -0.18
C LEU A 290 16.16 17.94 0.23
N VAL A 291 15.95 18.07 1.55
CA VAL A 291 15.02 19.03 2.12
C VAL A 291 15.84 20.08 2.90
N PRO A 292 15.96 21.33 2.41
CA PRO A 292 16.70 22.37 3.08
C PRO A 292 16.21 22.64 4.50
N MET A 293 17.12 22.71 5.45
CA MET A 293 16.80 22.88 6.87
C MET A 293 16.66 24.35 7.28
N ALA A 294 17.00 25.29 6.40
CA ALA A 294 16.93 26.71 6.69
C ALA A 294 15.49 27.15 7.02
N GLY A 295 15.28 27.74 8.19
CA GLY A 295 13.97 28.17 8.66
C GLY A 295 13.01 27.07 9.11
N LEU A 296 13.42 25.78 9.04
CA LEU A 296 12.62 24.65 9.47
C LEU A 296 12.90 24.24 10.91
N ILE A 297 14.09 24.49 11.41
CA ILE A 297 14.56 24.07 12.72
C ILE A 297 14.80 25.30 13.58
N ASP A 298 14.15 25.31 14.74
CA ASP A 298 14.63 26.08 15.88
C ASP A 298 15.91 25.39 16.39
N LYS A 299 17.06 25.97 16.06
CA LYS A 299 18.36 25.40 16.36
C LYS A 299 18.54 25.12 17.87
N GLU A 300 17.99 25.98 18.74
CA GLU A 300 18.11 25.82 20.19
C GLU A 300 17.20 24.65 20.67
N ALA A 301 15.97 24.56 20.18
CA ALA A 301 15.08 23.49 20.51
C ALA A 301 15.59 22.12 20.01
N GLU A 302 16.18 22.08 18.82
CA GLU A 302 16.74 20.83 18.26
C GLU A 302 18.01 20.38 18.98
N LEU A 303 18.90 21.29 19.34
CA LEU A 303 20.06 20.97 20.18
C LEU A 303 19.63 20.40 21.52
N ALA A 304 18.64 21.01 22.17
CA ALA A 304 18.11 20.50 23.45
C ALA A 304 17.42 19.12 23.29
N ARG A 305 16.79 18.85 22.16
CA ARG A 305 16.21 17.53 21.84
C ARG A 305 17.29 16.47 21.66
N LEU A 306 18.32 16.79 20.86
CA LEU A 306 19.46 15.91 20.60
C LEU A 306 20.25 15.59 21.87
N ASP A 307 20.48 16.56 22.73
CA ASP A 307 21.14 16.36 24.02
C ASP A 307 20.36 15.37 24.90
N LYS A 308 19.03 15.51 24.98
CA LYS A 308 18.17 14.54 25.70
C LYS A 308 18.24 13.15 25.10
N GLU A 309 18.31 13.05 23.79
CA GLU A 309 18.38 11.74 23.11
C GLU A 309 19.76 11.09 23.32
N ILE A 310 20.84 11.86 23.27
CA ILE A 310 22.20 11.42 23.61
C ILE A 310 22.23 10.89 25.06
N ASP A 311 21.71 11.65 26.02
CA ASP A 311 21.63 11.25 27.42
C ASP A 311 20.85 9.93 27.59
N ARG A 312 19.72 9.78 26.89
CA ARG A 312 18.94 8.55 26.91
C ARG A 312 19.73 7.37 26.36
N LYS A 313 20.37 7.54 25.21
CA LYS A 313 21.20 6.49 24.57
C LYS A 313 22.42 6.13 25.41
N GLN A 314 23.05 7.09 26.07
CA GLN A 314 24.16 6.83 26.99
C GLN A 314 23.70 6.03 28.22
N LYS A 315 22.53 6.34 28.80
CA LYS A 315 21.92 5.56 29.89
C LYS A 315 21.57 4.13 29.47
N ASP A 316 20.99 3.97 28.28
CA ASP A 316 20.66 2.65 27.74
C ASP A 316 21.92 1.82 27.45
N ARG A 317 22.98 2.47 26.94
CA ARG A 317 24.28 1.88 26.74
C ARG A 317 24.88 1.41 28.06
N ALA A 318 24.96 2.28 29.06
CA ALA A 318 25.49 1.95 30.37
C ALA A 318 24.69 0.80 31.04
N LYS A 319 23.38 0.79 30.90
CA LYS A 319 22.51 -0.30 31.39
C LYS A 319 22.80 -1.63 30.66
N THR A 320 23.06 -1.59 29.37
CA THR A 320 23.37 -2.78 28.57
C THR A 320 24.80 -3.28 28.91
N GLU A 321 25.77 -2.39 29.00
CA GLU A 321 27.14 -2.71 29.43
C GLU A 321 27.17 -3.30 30.84
N GLY A 322 26.36 -2.75 31.77
CA GLY A 322 26.19 -3.29 33.12
C GLY A 322 25.57 -4.70 33.13
N LYS A 323 24.68 -5.03 32.19
CA LYS A 323 24.14 -6.36 32.03
C LYS A 323 25.19 -7.35 31.47
N ILE A 324 25.92 -6.93 30.42
CA ILE A 324 26.94 -7.77 29.75
C ILE A 324 28.09 -8.07 30.73
N ASN A 325 28.48 -7.10 31.54
CA ASN A 325 29.56 -7.23 32.53
C ASN A 325 29.12 -7.96 33.83
N ASN A 326 27.86 -8.35 33.94
CA ASN A 326 27.38 -9.11 35.09
C ASN A 326 27.77 -10.58 34.91
N PRO A 327 28.56 -11.18 35.85
CA PRO A 327 28.96 -12.58 35.74
C PRO A 327 27.80 -13.58 35.70
N SER A 328 26.60 -13.16 36.10
CA SER A 328 25.37 -13.99 36.08
C SER A 328 24.58 -13.86 34.77
N PHE A 329 25.08 -13.09 33.78
CA PHE A 329 24.47 -12.93 32.47
C PHE A 329 25.07 -13.96 31.51
N VAL A 330 24.58 -15.22 31.59
CA VAL A 330 24.87 -16.33 30.67
C VAL A 330 23.56 -16.89 30.15
#